data_719f619e7975f88cb3589a21da19c5e9
#
_entry.id   719f619e7975f88cb3589a21da19c5e9
#
_cell.length_a   1.000
_cell.length_b   1.000
_cell.length_c   1.000
_cell.angle_alpha   90.00
_cell.angle_beta   90.00
_cell.angle_gamma   90.00
#
_symmetry.space_group_name_H-M   'P 1'
#
loop_
_entity.id
_entity.type
_entity.pdbx_description
1 polymer ?
#
loop_
_entity_poly.entity_id
_entity_poly.type
_entity_poly.pdbx_seq_one_letter_code
_entity_poly.pdbx_strand_id
1 'polypeptide(L)'
;MTRKKAEYLQTISKLLYQGTISRSYYQKLDTAEQIEKELLKLYGVGPWTAHYVMMRCFRIQSAFPMADIGLQNGISYILGLDEKPSKELLLKLKNEWGTWCSYAVFYIWRLLY
;
A
#
# COMPACT_ATOMS: atom_id res chain seq x y z
N MET A 1 12.98 -17.53 2.69
CA MET A 1 12.63 -16.63 1.55
C MET A 1 12.41 -17.49 0.29
N THR A 2 11.37 -17.20 -0.45
CA THR A 2 11.13 -17.90 -1.70
C THR A 2 12.10 -17.45 -2.80
N ARG A 3 12.31 -18.30 -3.80
CA ARG A 3 13.14 -17.94 -4.95
C ARG A 3 12.62 -16.71 -5.68
N LYS A 4 11.30 -16.60 -5.83
CA LYS A 4 10.66 -15.44 -6.47
C LYS A 4 10.94 -14.15 -5.73
N LYS A 5 10.81 -14.16 -4.41
CA LYS A 5 11.10 -12.96 -3.60
C LYS A 5 12.57 -12.55 -3.72
N ALA A 6 13.48 -13.52 -3.76
CA ALA A 6 14.90 -13.24 -3.97
C ALA A 6 15.13 -12.55 -5.33
N GLU A 7 14.48 -13.03 -6.38
CA GLU A 7 14.56 -12.42 -7.71
C GLU A 7 14.03 -10.99 -7.71
N TYR A 8 12.90 -10.75 -7.04
CA TYR A 8 12.33 -9.39 -6.91
C TYR A 8 13.30 -8.44 -6.22
N LEU A 9 13.89 -8.89 -5.12
CA LEU A 9 14.85 -8.08 -4.37
C LEU A 9 16.08 -7.77 -5.19
N GLN A 10 16.60 -8.75 -5.93
CA GLN A 10 17.75 -8.53 -6.80
C GLN A 10 17.45 -7.53 -7.91
N THR A 11 16.30 -7.64 -8.54
CA THR A 11 15.88 -6.74 -9.61
C THR A 11 15.77 -5.31 -9.10
N ILE A 12 15.09 -5.11 -7.98
CA ILE A 12 14.90 -3.78 -7.39
C ILE A 12 16.24 -3.19 -6.94
N SER A 13 17.08 -4.00 -6.29
CA SER A 13 18.40 -3.55 -5.84
C SER A 13 19.26 -3.09 -7.00
N LYS A 14 19.21 -3.79 -8.12
CA LYS A 14 19.94 -3.43 -9.33
C LYS A 14 19.46 -2.11 -9.91
N LEU A 15 18.14 -1.90 -9.96
CA LEU A 15 17.56 -0.64 -10.43
C LEU A 15 17.96 0.53 -9.55
N LEU A 16 17.97 0.33 -8.22
CA LEU A 16 18.42 1.35 -7.27
C LEU A 16 19.89 1.68 -7.45
N TYR A 17 20.72 0.65 -7.59
CA TYR A 17 22.15 0.82 -7.79
C TYR A 17 22.46 1.58 -9.08
N GLN A 18 21.73 1.28 -10.16
CA GLN A 18 21.89 1.93 -11.45
C GLN A 18 21.32 3.36 -11.48
N GLY A 19 20.56 3.75 -10.45
CA GLY A 19 19.92 5.07 -10.42
C GLY A 19 18.67 5.17 -11.28
N THR A 20 18.19 4.07 -11.84
CA THR A 20 16.96 4.05 -12.65
C THR A 20 15.75 4.41 -11.82
N ILE A 21 15.71 3.95 -10.56
CA ILE A 21 14.71 4.34 -9.59
C ILE A 21 15.40 4.91 -8.36
N SER A 22 14.72 5.84 -7.66
CA SER A 22 15.21 6.42 -6.42
C SER A 22 14.04 7.06 -5.70
N ARG A 23 14.23 7.32 -4.41
CA ARG A 23 13.22 8.04 -3.63
C ARG A 23 12.92 9.40 -4.27
N SER A 24 13.95 10.11 -4.72
CA SER A 24 13.79 11.41 -5.37
C SER A 24 12.96 11.33 -6.64
N TYR A 25 13.13 10.27 -7.43
CA TYR A 25 12.37 10.05 -8.65
C TYR A 25 10.87 10.03 -8.35
N TYR A 26 10.45 9.24 -7.36
CA TYR A 26 9.03 9.12 -7.00
C TYR A 26 8.50 10.38 -6.35
N GLN A 27 9.30 11.07 -5.55
CA GLN A 27 8.88 12.30 -4.89
C GLN A 27 8.64 13.45 -5.86
N LYS A 28 9.20 13.39 -7.06
CA LYS A 28 8.99 14.39 -8.11
C LYS A 28 7.69 14.19 -8.88
N LEU A 29 7.03 13.06 -8.72
CA LEU A 29 5.76 12.81 -9.39
C LEU A 29 4.65 13.65 -8.75
N ASP A 30 3.72 14.14 -9.58
CA ASP A 30 2.76 15.15 -9.16
C ASP A 30 1.64 14.62 -8.27
N THR A 31 1.21 13.38 -8.49
CA THR A 31 0.04 12.82 -7.79
C THR A 31 0.35 11.45 -7.20
N ALA A 32 -0.46 11.08 -6.19
CA ALA A 32 -0.37 9.74 -5.58
C ALA A 32 -0.63 8.64 -6.60
N GLU A 33 -1.56 8.88 -7.52
CA GLU A 33 -1.90 7.93 -8.57
C GLU A 33 -0.73 7.68 -9.51
N GLN A 34 0.05 8.71 -9.83
CA GLN A 34 1.25 8.56 -10.65
C GLN A 34 2.32 7.74 -9.93
N ILE A 35 2.49 7.97 -8.63
CA ILE A 35 3.45 7.21 -7.81
C ILE A 35 3.04 5.74 -7.79
N GLU A 36 1.77 5.46 -7.54
CA GLU A 36 1.24 4.09 -7.53
C GLU A 36 1.48 3.41 -8.88
N LYS A 37 1.14 4.10 -9.97
CA LYS A 37 1.31 3.57 -11.32
C LYS A 37 2.76 3.22 -11.62
N GLU A 38 3.69 4.10 -11.26
CA GLU A 38 5.12 3.85 -11.46
C GLU A 38 5.65 2.71 -10.58
N LEU A 39 5.19 2.61 -9.33
CA LEU A 39 5.57 1.51 -8.46
C LEU A 39 5.06 0.16 -8.99
N LEU A 40 3.86 0.12 -9.53
CA LEU A 40 3.28 -1.10 -10.08
C LEU A 40 4.01 -1.61 -11.33
N LYS A 41 4.81 -0.78 -11.99
CA LYS A 41 5.66 -1.21 -13.10
C LYS A 41 6.85 -2.04 -12.66
N LEU A 42 7.22 -1.98 -11.38
CA LEU A 42 8.37 -2.73 -10.89
C LEU A 42 8.03 -4.21 -10.78
N TYR A 43 8.95 -5.05 -11.23
CA TYR A 43 8.78 -6.51 -11.16
C TYR A 43 8.66 -6.94 -9.70
N GLY A 44 7.59 -7.61 -9.39
CA GLY A 44 7.32 -8.12 -8.04
C GLY A 44 6.57 -7.17 -7.13
N VAL A 45 6.19 -5.98 -7.61
CA VAL A 45 5.41 -5.00 -6.84
C VAL A 45 3.95 -5.04 -7.27
N GLY A 46 3.09 -5.51 -6.39
CA GLY A 46 1.65 -5.50 -6.58
C GLY A 46 0.99 -4.34 -5.83
N PRO A 47 -0.35 -4.26 -5.87
CA PRO A 47 -1.08 -3.17 -5.20
C PRO A 47 -0.80 -3.04 -3.70
N TRP A 48 -0.72 -4.16 -2.98
CA TRP A 48 -0.42 -4.13 -1.56
C TRP A 48 0.93 -3.48 -1.29
N THR A 49 1.96 -3.95 -2.00
CA THR A 49 3.33 -3.45 -1.81
C THR A 49 3.43 -1.98 -2.21
N ALA A 50 2.79 -1.60 -3.33
CA ALA A 50 2.79 -0.21 -3.79
C ALA A 50 2.19 0.71 -2.73
N HIS A 51 1.02 0.39 -2.19
CA HIS A 51 0.38 1.20 -1.15
C HIS A 51 1.18 1.22 0.15
N TYR A 52 1.80 0.10 0.52
CA TYR A 52 2.64 0.05 1.71
C TYR A 52 3.84 0.99 1.57
N VAL A 53 4.50 0.98 0.41
CA VAL A 53 5.61 1.89 0.12
C VAL A 53 5.14 3.34 0.14
N MET A 54 3.98 3.63 -0.47
CA MET A 54 3.40 4.97 -0.48
C MET A 54 3.17 5.49 0.95
N MET A 55 2.65 4.64 1.83
CA MET A 55 2.39 4.99 3.22
C MET A 55 3.68 5.19 4.03
N ARG A 56 4.60 4.23 3.92
CA ARG A 56 5.78 4.18 4.80
C ARG A 56 6.93 5.03 4.29
N CYS A 57 7.18 5.02 2.98
CA CYS A 57 8.34 5.72 2.43
C CYS A 57 8.02 7.14 2.01
N PHE A 58 6.83 7.37 1.44
CA PHE A 58 6.46 8.68 0.91
C PHE A 58 5.44 9.41 1.77
N ARG A 59 4.93 8.76 2.81
CA ARG A 59 3.96 9.34 3.75
C ARG A 59 2.72 9.89 3.06
N ILE A 60 2.24 9.17 2.06
CA ILE A 60 1.06 9.57 1.31
C ILE A 60 -0.19 9.24 2.14
N GLN A 61 -0.92 10.27 2.52
CA GLN A 61 -2.07 10.15 3.43
C GLN A 61 -3.25 9.43 2.80
N SER A 62 -3.37 9.48 1.48
CA SER A 62 -4.48 8.89 0.74
C SER A 62 -4.27 7.44 0.32
N ALA A 63 -3.11 6.85 0.63
CA ALA A 63 -2.84 5.45 0.30
C ALA A 63 -3.74 4.53 1.14
N PHE A 64 -4.31 3.51 0.49
CA PHE A 64 -5.25 2.61 1.16
C PHE A 64 -5.13 1.20 0.56
N PRO A 65 -4.45 0.27 1.27
CA PRO A 65 -4.20 -1.08 0.73
C PRO A 65 -5.43 -1.97 0.88
N MET A 66 -6.42 -1.82 0.01
CA MET A 66 -7.69 -2.54 0.08
C MET A 66 -7.55 -4.05 0.09
N ALA A 67 -6.51 -4.57 -0.55
CA ALA A 67 -6.26 -6.02 -0.64
C ALA A 67 -5.58 -6.60 0.61
N ASP A 68 -5.23 -5.77 1.58
CA ASP A 68 -4.55 -6.23 2.78
C ASP A 68 -5.50 -6.99 3.70
N ILE A 69 -5.16 -8.24 4.00
CA ILE A 69 -5.97 -9.11 4.84
C ILE A 69 -6.07 -8.56 6.28
N GLY A 70 -4.97 -8.03 6.79
CA GLY A 70 -4.96 -7.42 8.13
C GLY A 70 -5.92 -6.26 8.23
N LEU A 71 -5.94 -5.40 7.22
CA LEU A 71 -6.88 -4.28 7.17
C LEU A 71 -8.33 -4.78 7.13
N GLN A 72 -8.62 -5.75 6.27
CA GLN A 72 -9.96 -6.32 6.14
C GLN A 72 -10.43 -6.95 7.45
N ASN A 73 -9.57 -7.73 8.10
CA ASN A 73 -9.89 -8.36 9.38
C ASN A 73 -10.10 -7.31 10.48
N GLY A 74 -9.30 -6.27 10.51
CA GLY A 74 -9.45 -5.19 11.47
C GLY A 74 -10.77 -4.44 11.32
N ILE A 75 -11.16 -4.15 10.09
CA ILE A 75 -12.45 -3.51 9.80
C ILE A 75 -13.62 -4.41 10.23
N SER A 76 -13.55 -5.70 9.91
CA SER A 76 -14.57 -6.65 10.35
C SER A 76 -14.70 -6.70 11.86
N TYR A 77 -13.60 -6.68 12.56
CA TYR A 77 -13.58 -6.68 14.03
C TYR A 77 -14.24 -5.42 14.59
N ILE A 78 -13.86 -4.24 14.07
CA ILE A 78 -14.39 -2.96 14.57
C ILE A 78 -15.89 -2.83 14.32
N LEU A 79 -16.34 -3.23 13.12
CA LEU A 79 -17.73 -3.11 12.74
C LEU A 79 -18.61 -4.29 13.16
N GLY A 80 -18.02 -5.32 13.77
CA GLY A 80 -18.74 -6.50 14.21
C GLY A 80 -19.28 -7.34 13.04
N LEU A 81 -18.55 -7.41 11.94
CA LEU A 81 -18.97 -8.18 10.77
C LEU A 81 -18.63 -9.65 10.94
N ASP A 82 -19.50 -10.53 10.46
CA ASP A 82 -19.27 -11.97 10.45
C ASP A 82 -18.38 -12.42 9.30
N GLU A 83 -18.30 -11.61 8.25
CA GLU A 83 -17.56 -11.90 7.04
C GLU A 83 -16.58 -10.77 6.72
N LYS A 84 -15.71 -11.00 5.73
CA LYS A 84 -14.82 -9.95 5.25
C LYS A 84 -15.63 -8.81 4.66
N PRO A 85 -15.17 -7.55 4.83
CA PRO A 85 -15.88 -6.41 4.26
C PRO A 85 -15.88 -6.51 2.73
N SER A 86 -17.00 -6.10 2.12
CA SER A 86 -17.10 -6.04 0.67
C SER A 86 -16.22 -4.93 0.11
N LYS A 87 -15.90 -5.03 -1.17
CA LYS A 87 -15.14 -3.98 -1.86
C LYS A 87 -15.88 -2.64 -1.79
N GLU A 88 -17.21 -2.67 -1.89
CA GLU A 88 -18.04 -1.48 -1.80
C GLU A 88 -17.93 -0.80 -0.43
N LEU A 89 -17.94 -1.59 0.65
CA LEU A 89 -17.76 -1.07 2.00
C LEU A 89 -16.37 -0.46 2.17
N LEU A 90 -15.33 -1.12 1.66
CA LEU A 90 -13.97 -0.60 1.72
C LEU A 90 -13.84 0.74 0.99
N LEU A 91 -14.44 0.86 -0.19
CA LEU A 91 -14.45 2.11 -0.93
C LEU A 91 -15.22 3.21 -0.20
N LYS A 92 -16.34 2.86 0.42
CA LYS A 92 -17.11 3.81 1.22
C LYS A 92 -16.30 4.36 2.39
N LEU A 93 -15.62 3.47 3.13
CA LEU A 93 -14.77 3.87 4.24
C LEU A 93 -13.59 4.71 3.77
N LYS A 94 -12.97 4.35 2.66
CA LYS A 94 -11.91 5.15 2.07
C LYS A 94 -12.37 6.56 1.76
N ASN A 95 -13.55 6.70 1.18
CA ASN A 95 -14.13 8.01 0.86
C ASN A 95 -14.49 8.81 2.12
N GLU A 96 -15.04 8.15 3.14
CA GLU A 96 -15.39 8.80 4.41
C GLU A 96 -14.15 9.30 5.15
N TRP A 97 -13.07 8.51 5.16
CA TRP A 97 -11.81 8.89 5.79
C TRP A 97 -11.02 9.91 4.96
N GLY A 98 -11.33 10.01 3.67
CA GLY A 98 -10.75 11.00 2.77
C GLY A 98 -9.24 10.92 2.68
N THR A 99 -8.57 12.06 2.79
CA THR A 99 -7.11 12.13 2.69
C THR A 99 -6.39 11.50 3.87
N TRP A 100 -7.10 11.15 4.94
CA TRP A 100 -6.51 10.56 6.15
C TRP A 100 -6.63 9.04 6.20
N CYS A 101 -7.04 8.39 5.11
CA CYS A 101 -7.31 6.96 5.12
C CYS A 101 -6.08 6.11 5.45
N SER A 102 -4.88 6.53 5.10
CA SER A 102 -3.68 5.77 5.46
C SER A 102 -3.43 5.78 6.98
N TYR A 103 -3.74 6.87 7.66
CA TYR A 103 -3.66 6.92 9.12
C TYR A 103 -4.67 5.97 9.75
N ALA A 104 -5.89 5.90 9.20
CA ALA A 104 -6.89 4.94 9.66
C ALA A 104 -6.37 3.50 9.56
N VAL A 105 -5.68 3.17 8.47
CA VAL A 105 -5.05 1.86 8.28
C VAL A 105 -4.05 1.55 9.40
N PHE A 106 -3.18 2.50 9.73
CA PHE A 106 -2.21 2.30 10.81
C PHE A 106 -2.88 2.07 12.16
N TYR A 107 -3.93 2.81 12.48
CA TYR A 107 -4.67 2.61 13.73
C TYR A 107 -5.36 1.24 13.76
N ILE A 108 -5.92 0.81 12.64
CA ILE A 108 -6.56 -0.51 12.53
C ILE A 108 -5.53 -1.62 12.73
N TRP A 109 -4.37 -1.50 12.09
CA TRP A 109 -3.29 -2.47 12.28
C TRP A 109 -2.84 -2.57 13.74
N ARG A 110 -2.85 -1.46 14.47
CA ARG A 110 -2.49 -1.44 15.89
C ARG A 110 -3.41 -2.30 16.75
N LEU A 111 -4.65 -2.48 16.35
CA LEU A 111 -5.59 -3.35 17.07
C LEU A 111 -5.24 -4.83 16.92
N LEU A 112 -4.58 -5.19 15.85
CA LEU A 112 -4.26 -6.59 15.52
C LEU A 112 -2.85 -6.97 15.95
N TYR A 113 -1.95 -6.02 16.00
CA TYR A 113 -0.53 -6.22 16.29
C TYR A 113 -0.10 -5.33 17.48
#